data_ca863aa958e6c77a37236456e7ff8f4c
#
_entry.id   ca863aa958e6c77a37236456e7ff8f4c
#
_cell.length_a   1.000
_cell.length_b   1.000
_cell.length_c   1.000
_cell.angle_alpha   90.00
_cell.angle_beta   90.00
_cell.angle_gamma   90.00
#
_symmetry.space_group_name_H-M   'P 1'
#
loop_
_entity.id
_entity.type
_entity.pdbx_description
1 polymer ?
#
loop_
_entity_poly.entity_id
_entity_poly.type
_entity_poly.pdbx_seq_one_letter_code
_entity_poly.pdbx_strand_id
1 'polypeptide(L)' 'MVDFLPLDKESDRHYAEIRSHLERIGETIGPNDLLIAAHTLALDLTLTTENVEEFARVPGLSIENWLAS' A
#
# COMPACT_ATOMS: atom_id res chain seq x y z
N MET A 1 11.44 12.41 -9.00
CA MET A 1 11.21 12.35 -8.38
C MET A 1 10.65 12.77 -7.76
N VAL A 2 10.35 12.78 -7.45
CA VAL A 2 9.79 13.19 -6.88
C VAL A 2 9.99 13.44 -5.81
N ASP A 3 9.98 14.03 -5.49
CA ASP A 3 9.99 14.36 -4.59
C ASP A 3 9.36 14.03 -3.76
N PHE A 4 9.60 13.73 -3.24
CA PHE A 4 9.09 13.35 -2.49
C PHE A 4 8.72 13.99 -1.55
N LEU A 5 7.91 14.16 -1.46
CA LEU A 5 7.24 14.54 -0.43
C LEU A 5 7.68 13.89 0.73
N PRO A 6 7.97 14.54 1.75
CA PRO A 6 8.12 13.91 3.00
C PRO A 6 6.87 13.16 3.25
N LEU A 7 6.99 11.99 3.72
CA LEU A 7 5.87 11.26 4.15
C LEU A 7 5.20 12.06 5.22
N ASP A 8 3.95 12.40 5.03
CA ASP A 8 3.25 13.09 6.08
C ASP A 8 2.93 12.07 7.18
N LYS A 9 2.39 12.52 8.27
CA LYS A 9 2.13 11.66 9.41
C LYS A 9 1.12 10.58 9.09
N GLU A 10 0.21 10.87 8.18
CA GLU A 10 -0.80 9.90 7.78
C GLU A 10 -0.16 8.74 7.05
N SER A 11 0.72 9.03 6.10
CA SER A 11 1.39 7.99 5.36
C SER A 11 2.28 7.15 6.27
N ASP A 12 2.98 7.79 7.20
CA ASP A 12 3.82 7.10 8.15
C ASP A 12 3.02 6.13 8.98
N ARG A 13 1.85 6.55 9.46
CA ARG A 13 1.02 5.70 10.29
C ARG A 13 0.52 4.51 9.51
N HIS A 14 0.05 4.74 8.28
CA HIS A 14 -0.43 3.65 7.44
C HIS A 14 0.69 2.67 7.14
N TYR A 15 1.86 3.18 6.85
CA TYR A 15 3.01 2.33 6.58
C TYR A 15 3.30 1.40 7.76
N ALA A 16 3.35 1.98 8.95
CA ALA A 16 3.67 1.20 10.13
C ALA A 16 2.59 0.17 10.46
N GLU A 17 1.34 0.56 10.30
CA GLU A 17 0.24 -0.34 10.57
C GLU A 17 0.20 -1.50 9.59
N ILE A 18 0.38 -1.22 8.32
CA ILE A 18 0.38 -2.25 7.30
C ILE A 18 1.53 -3.22 7.54
N ARG A 19 2.71 -2.68 7.77
CA ARG A 19 3.88 -3.50 7.97
C ARG A 19 3.71 -4.42 9.17
N SER A 20 3.20 -3.87 10.26
CA SER A 20 2.96 -4.64 11.47
C SER A 20 1.96 -5.75 11.23
N HIS A 21 0.88 -5.43 10.54
CA HIS A 21 -0.16 -6.40 10.22
C HIS A 21 0.40 -7.55 9.38
N LEU A 22 1.14 -7.21 8.32
CA LEU A 22 1.65 -8.22 7.41
C LEU A 22 2.69 -9.10 8.10
N GLU A 23 3.49 -8.53 8.98
CA GLU A 23 4.45 -9.31 9.72
C GLU A 23 3.78 -10.30 10.66
N ARG A 24 2.66 -9.87 11.26
CA ARG A 24 1.95 -10.76 12.20
C ARG A 24 1.33 -11.95 11.49
N ILE A 25 0.86 -11.76 10.27
CA ILE A 25 0.24 -12.87 9.55
C ILE A 25 1.25 -13.62 8.68
N GLY A 26 2.52 -13.20 8.71
CA GLY A 26 3.57 -13.88 7.97
C GLY A 26 3.54 -13.65 6.48
N GLU A 27 2.91 -12.57 6.02
CA GLU A 27 2.81 -12.27 4.59
C GLU A 27 3.31 -10.87 4.32
N THR A 28 4.58 -10.75 4.00
CA THR A 28 5.16 -9.45 3.75
C THR A 28 5.12 -9.11 2.26
N ILE A 29 5.23 -7.83 1.95
CA ILE A 29 5.35 -7.37 0.58
C ILE A 29 6.61 -6.53 0.49
N GLY A 30 7.04 -6.22 -0.73
CA GLY A 30 8.25 -5.46 -0.91
C GLY A 30 8.15 -4.05 -0.33
N PRO A 31 9.28 -3.46 0.06
CA PRO A 31 9.23 -2.13 0.70
C PRO A 31 8.67 -1.04 -0.20
N ASN A 32 8.93 -1.10 -1.50
CA ASN A 32 8.36 -0.11 -2.41
C ASN A 32 6.86 -0.26 -2.51
N ASP A 33 6.38 -1.50 -2.58
CA ASP A 33 4.95 -1.76 -2.65
C ASP A 33 4.26 -1.37 -1.36
N LEU A 34 4.93 -1.57 -0.24
CA LEU A 34 4.40 -1.17 1.05
C LEU A 34 4.22 0.35 1.11
N LEU A 35 5.18 1.08 0.58
CA LEU A 35 5.11 2.53 0.54
C LEU A 35 3.98 3.00 -0.37
N ILE A 36 3.84 2.36 -1.52
CA ILE A 36 2.76 2.70 -2.44
C ILE A 36 1.40 2.48 -1.78
N ALA A 37 1.25 1.35 -1.09
CA ALA A 37 -0.01 1.04 -0.42
C ALA A 37 -0.30 2.06 0.68
N ALA A 38 0.70 2.46 1.44
CA ALA A 38 0.52 3.42 2.52
C ALA A 38 0.05 4.77 1.98
N HIS A 39 0.68 5.21 0.88
CA HIS A 39 0.28 6.47 0.28
C HIS A 39 -1.13 6.40 -0.28
N THR A 40 -1.47 5.29 -0.92
CA THR A 40 -2.80 5.10 -1.50
C THR A 40 -3.86 5.17 -0.41
N LEU A 41 -3.61 4.53 0.71
CA LEU A 41 -4.54 4.59 1.84
C LEU A 41 -4.64 5.97 2.44
N ALA A 42 -3.51 6.66 2.59
CA ALA A 42 -3.51 7.98 3.18
C ALA A 42 -4.30 8.98 2.34
N LEU A 43 -4.29 8.79 1.03
CA LEU A 43 -4.98 9.69 0.12
C LEU A 43 -6.37 9.19 -0.24
N ASP A 44 -6.76 8.02 0.29
CA ASP A 44 -8.08 7.44 0.06
C ASP A 44 -8.33 7.23 -1.43
N LEU A 45 -7.35 6.67 -2.10
CA LEU A 45 -7.43 6.43 -3.53
C LEU A 45 -7.55 4.94 -3.82
N THR A 46 -7.85 4.62 -5.08
CA THR A 46 -7.85 3.23 -5.54
C THR A 46 -6.56 2.98 -6.29
N LEU A 47 -5.90 1.88 -5.96
CA LEU A 47 -4.66 1.50 -6.62
C LEU A 47 -4.98 0.61 -7.81
N THR A 48 -4.53 1.02 -8.99
CA THR A 48 -4.66 0.21 -10.20
C THR A 48 -3.34 -0.51 -10.44
N THR A 49 -3.37 -1.83 -10.46
CA THR A 49 -2.15 -2.60 -10.56
C THR A 49 -2.43 -3.97 -11.14
N GLU A 50 -1.43 -4.57 -11.76
CA GLU A 50 -1.54 -5.97 -12.16
C GLU A 50 -1.07 -6.90 -11.05
N ASN A 51 -0.49 -6.36 -10.00
CA ASN A 51 -0.01 -7.13 -8.85
C ASN A 51 -1.08 -7.25 -7.78
N VAL A 52 -2.27 -7.67 -8.17
CA VAL A 52 -3.40 -7.66 -7.26
C VAL A 52 -3.18 -8.58 -6.07
N GLU A 53 -2.57 -9.74 -6.30
CA GLU A 53 -2.37 -10.70 -5.23
C GLU A 53 -1.53 -10.12 -4.10
N GLU A 54 -0.49 -9.41 -4.45
CA GLU A 54 0.39 -8.86 -3.43
C GLU A 54 -0.31 -7.74 -2.66
N PHE A 55 -0.95 -6.82 -3.38
CA PHE A 55 -1.60 -5.70 -2.72
C PHE A 55 -2.88 -6.11 -1.99
N ALA A 56 -3.47 -7.24 -2.36
CA ALA A 56 -4.65 -7.73 -1.66
C ALA A 56 -4.36 -8.10 -0.21
N ARG A 57 -3.10 -8.27 0.13
CA ARG A 57 -2.71 -8.55 1.52
C ARG A 57 -2.85 -7.33 2.42
N VAL A 58 -2.98 -6.14 1.83
CA VAL A 58 -3.06 -4.90 2.60
C VAL A 58 -4.50 -4.64 2.98
N PRO A 59 -4.80 -4.60 4.29
CA PRO A 59 -6.18 -4.41 4.72
C PRO A 59 -6.68 -3.01 4.40
N GLY A 60 -7.89 -2.94 3.89
CA GLY A 60 -8.52 -1.66 3.60
C GLY A 60 -8.12 -0.99 2.32
N LEU A 61 -7.21 -1.60 1.55
CA LEU A 61 -6.75 -1.00 0.31
C LEU A 61 -7.72 -1.31 -0.83
N SER A 62 -8.15 -0.27 -1.54
CA SER A 62 -8.99 -0.45 -2.71
C SER A 62 -8.10 -0.72 -3.92
N ILE A 63 -8.35 -1.83 -4.58
CA ILE A 63 -7.49 -2.27 -5.68
C ILE A 63 -8.33 -2.55 -6.91
N GLU A 64 -7.80 -2.16 -8.07
CA GLU A 64 -8.38 -2.54 -9.35
C GLU A 64 -7.30 -3.17 -10.20
N ASN A 65 -7.67 -4.27 -10.86
CA ASN A 65 -6.74 -4.92 -11.79
C ASN A 65 -6.88 -4.23 -13.14
N TRP A 66 -5.84 -3.54 -13.56
CA TRP A 66 -5.91 -2.75 -14.78
C TRP A 66 -6.02 -3.62 -16.03
N LEU A 67 -5.61 -4.89 -15.93
CA LEU A 67 -5.76 -5.81 -17.04
C LEU A 67 -7.18 -6.34 -17.19
N ALA A 68 -7.96 -6.29 -16.13
CA ALA A 68 -9.30 -6.87 -16.12
C ALA A 68 -10.41 -5.84 -16.29
N SER A 69 -10.07 -4.59 -16.33
CA SER A 69 -11.08 -3.53 -16.39
C SER A 69 -11.71 -3.39 -17.78
#